data_a630c1689a0813ff1f4cb748c51d7e62
#
_entry.id   a630c1689a0813ff1f4cb748c51d7e62
#
_cell.length_a   1.000
_cell.length_b   1.000
_cell.length_c   1.000
_cell.angle_alpha   90.00
_cell.angle_beta   90.00
_cell.angle_gamma   90.00
#
_symmetry.space_group_name_H-M   'P 1'
#
loop_
_entity.id
_entity.type
_entity.pdbx_description
1 polymer ?
#
loop_
_entity_poly.entity_id
_entity_poly.type
_entity_poly.pdbx_seq_one_letter_code
_entity_poly.pdbx_strand_id
1 'polypeptide(L)'
;PDDLIPQFEFIRKSVKAFNLPSIELINYEADDLIATYSEQILNEGAKVTIVSSDKDLMQLYKKNIRIYDPMKNKFISNEDINNKFGVNPDKVIDVQALADDSSDNVPGVPGIGVKTAAELINQYGSLENLLKNINKIKQNKRRETLNLNQDKAIISKKLVTLKKDVPVKNQISEFELKEIDKNKLYNFLREM
;
A
#
# COMPACT_ATOMS: atom_id res chain seq x y z
N PRO A 1 -4.65 -5.72 -20.80
CA PRO A 1 -4.60 -5.95 -22.23
C PRO A 1 -3.83 -7.24 -22.52
N ASP A 2 -4.28 -8.02 -23.50
CA ASP A 2 -3.67 -9.31 -23.83
C ASP A 2 -2.20 -9.16 -24.28
N ASP A 3 -1.85 -8.02 -24.83
CA ASP A 3 -0.49 -7.66 -25.25
C ASP A 3 0.49 -7.48 -24.07
N LEU A 4 0.00 -7.32 -22.84
CA LEU A 4 0.83 -7.16 -21.66
C LEU A 4 1.32 -8.52 -21.13
N ILE A 5 0.52 -9.56 -21.27
CA ILE A 5 0.83 -10.89 -20.70
C ILE A 5 2.19 -11.43 -21.15
N PRO A 6 2.55 -11.40 -22.46
CA PRO A 6 3.87 -11.83 -22.91
C PRO A 6 5.02 -10.99 -22.37
N GLN A 7 4.76 -9.73 -22.00
CA GLN A 7 5.78 -8.79 -21.53
C GLN A 7 6.24 -9.08 -20.08
N PHE A 8 5.44 -9.78 -19.28
CA PHE A 8 5.83 -10.09 -17.89
C PHE A 8 7.13 -10.92 -17.83
N GLU A 9 7.31 -11.85 -18.76
CA GLU A 9 8.56 -12.63 -18.83
C GLU A 9 9.76 -11.74 -19.17
N PHE A 10 9.59 -10.81 -20.12
CA PHE A 10 10.64 -9.85 -20.48
C PHE A 10 11.00 -8.90 -19.35
N ILE A 11 9.99 -8.43 -18.60
CA ILE A 11 10.22 -7.60 -17.41
C ILE A 11 11.11 -8.34 -16.38
N ARG A 12 10.78 -9.60 -16.08
CA ARG A 12 11.61 -10.43 -15.17
C ARG A 12 13.02 -10.69 -15.70
N LYS A 13 13.15 -10.94 -16.99
CA LYS A 13 14.46 -11.12 -17.64
C LYS A 13 15.27 -9.83 -17.62
N SER A 14 14.64 -8.68 -17.86
CA SER A 14 15.33 -7.37 -17.82
C SER A 14 15.89 -7.07 -16.44
N VAL A 15 15.10 -7.24 -15.37
CA VAL A 15 15.56 -7.03 -14.00
C VAL A 15 16.79 -7.89 -13.70
N LYS A 16 16.78 -9.17 -14.10
CA LYS A 16 17.94 -10.07 -13.96
C LYS A 16 19.15 -9.65 -14.81
N ALA A 17 18.91 -9.16 -16.04
CA ALA A 17 19.99 -8.69 -16.92
C ALA A 17 20.65 -7.42 -16.37
N PHE A 18 19.90 -6.56 -15.70
CA PHE A 18 20.42 -5.39 -14.97
C PHE A 18 21.07 -5.74 -13.63
N ASN A 19 21.11 -7.02 -13.26
CA ASN A 19 21.65 -7.51 -11.98
C ASN A 19 20.99 -6.88 -10.76
N LEU A 20 19.68 -6.59 -10.86
CA LEU A 20 18.88 -6.03 -9.78
C LEU A 20 18.24 -7.16 -8.96
N PRO A 21 18.23 -7.05 -7.62
CA PRO A 21 17.45 -7.97 -6.78
C PRO A 21 15.96 -7.92 -7.13
N SER A 22 15.34 -9.08 -7.23
CA SER A 22 13.92 -9.24 -7.49
C SER A 22 13.35 -10.29 -6.56
N ILE A 23 12.23 -9.97 -5.91
CA ILE A 23 11.61 -10.83 -4.92
C ILE A 23 10.17 -11.08 -5.33
N GLU A 24 9.81 -12.33 -5.37
CA GLU A 24 8.43 -12.80 -5.52
C GLU A 24 8.17 -13.89 -4.46
N LEU A 25 7.00 -13.88 -3.86
CA LEU A 25 6.58 -14.92 -2.94
C LEU A 25 5.14 -15.32 -3.23
N ILE A 26 4.91 -16.60 -3.47
CA ILE A 26 3.57 -17.15 -3.77
C ILE A 26 2.63 -16.85 -2.60
N ASN A 27 1.40 -16.45 -2.90
CA ASN A 27 0.33 -16.08 -1.97
C ASN A 27 0.51 -14.75 -1.23
N TYR A 28 1.47 -13.93 -1.62
CA TYR A 28 1.65 -12.58 -1.08
C TYR A 28 1.75 -11.56 -2.21
N GLU A 29 1.20 -10.39 -1.98
CA GLU A 29 1.30 -9.27 -2.91
C GLU A 29 2.65 -8.54 -2.75
N ALA A 30 3.06 -7.81 -3.79
CA ALA A 30 4.29 -7.03 -3.73
C ALA A 30 4.28 -6.03 -2.58
N ASP A 31 3.12 -5.45 -2.28
CA ASP A 31 2.95 -4.45 -1.22
C ASP A 31 3.17 -5.03 0.18
N ASP A 32 2.77 -6.29 0.40
CA ASP A 32 3.07 -7.02 1.64
C ASP A 32 4.59 -7.25 1.81
N LEU A 33 5.28 -7.56 0.71
CA LEU A 33 6.74 -7.71 0.72
C LEU A 33 7.42 -6.37 1.00
N ILE A 34 6.98 -5.29 0.34
CA ILE A 34 7.47 -3.93 0.56
C ILE A 34 7.25 -3.54 2.03
N ALA A 35 6.06 -3.78 2.59
CA ALA A 35 5.75 -3.48 3.98
C ALA A 35 6.64 -4.27 4.95
N THR A 36 6.81 -5.58 4.70
CA THR A 36 7.61 -6.46 5.55
C THR A 36 9.09 -6.05 5.55
N TYR A 37 9.69 -5.86 4.37
CA TYR A 37 11.09 -5.42 4.29
C TYR A 37 11.29 -4.00 4.83
N SER A 38 10.32 -3.11 4.63
CA SER A 38 10.38 -1.78 5.22
C SER A 38 10.47 -1.82 6.74
N GLU A 39 9.68 -2.67 7.41
CA GLU A 39 9.76 -2.83 8.86
C GLU A 39 11.09 -3.48 9.32
N GLN A 40 11.60 -4.48 8.59
CA GLN A 40 12.91 -5.08 8.90
C GLN A 40 14.05 -4.06 8.81
N ILE A 41 14.09 -3.29 7.72
CA ILE A 41 15.09 -2.24 7.49
C ILE A 41 15.06 -1.16 8.60
N LEU A 42 13.84 -0.78 9.03
CA LEU A 42 13.69 0.19 10.12
C LEU A 42 14.21 -0.36 11.47
N ASN A 43 13.98 -1.64 11.74
CA ASN A 43 14.47 -2.30 12.96
C ASN A 43 16.00 -2.35 13.00
N GLU A 44 16.65 -2.32 11.83
CA GLU A 44 18.11 -2.18 11.70
C GLU A 44 18.58 -0.71 11.77
N GLY A 45 17.67 0.24 11.98
CA GLY A 45 17.99 1.67 12.10
C GLY A 45 18.22 2.41 10.78
N ALA A 46 17.96 1.77 9.64
CA ALA A 46 18.15 2.36 8.32
C ALA A 46 16.90 3.13 7.84
N LYS A 47 17.01 3.79 6.69
CA LYS A 47 15.93 4.55 6.05
C LYS A 47 15.43 3.82 4.80
N VAL A 48 14.15 3.94 4.52
CA VAL A 48 13.51 3.34 3.35
C VAL A 48 13.03 4.43 2.40
N THR A 49 13.25 4.21 1.10
CA THR A 49 12.57 4.95 0.03
C THR A 49 11.77 3.96 -0.79
N ILE A 50 10.45 4.07 -0.74
CA ILE A 50 9.53 3.32 -1.58
C ILE A 50 9.32 4.10 -2.86
N VAL A 51 9.52 3.49 -4.02
CA VAL A 51 9.27 4.09 -5.33
C VAL A 51 7.99 3.48 -5.90
N SER A 52 6.88 4.19 -5.78
CA SER A 52 5.58 3.72 -6.25
C SER A 52 4.59 4.87 -6.38
N SER A 53 3.64 4.76 -7.32
CA SER A 53 2.46 5.65 -7.42
C SER A 53 1.24 5.08 -6.70
N ASP A 54 1.39 3.91 -6.07
CA ASP A 54 0.29 3.24 -5.39
C ASP A 54 -0.11 3.98 -4.10
N LYS A 55 -1.42 4.22 -3.99
CA LYS A 55 -2.00 4.91 -2.84
C LYS A 55 -1.93 4.08 -1.55
N ASP A 56 -1.95 2.74 -1.69
CA ASP A 56 -2.05 1.84 -0.54
C ASP A 56 -0.75 1.79 0.25
N LEU A 57 0.38 2.02 -0.42
CA LEU A 57 1.68 2.17 0.23
C LEU A 57 1.81 3.45 1.07
N MET A 58 0.88 4.43 0.92
CA MET A 58 0.89 5.64 1.75
C MET A 58 0.65 5.36 3.24
N GLN A 59 0.04 4.21 3.59
CA GLN A 59 -0.06 3.76 4.98
C GLN A 59 1.29 3.44 5.65
N LEU A 60 2.35 3.26 4.85
CA LEU A 60 3.71 3.01 5.35
C LEU A 60 4.49 4.29 5.63
N TYR A 61 3.97 5.47 5.22
CA TYR A 61 4.66 6.74 5.39
C TYR A 61 4.91 7.06 6.86
N LYS A 62 6.17 7.26 7.24
CA LYS A 62 6.59 7.69 8.57
C LYS A 62 8.02 8.27 8.53
N LYS A 63 8.54 8.76 9.66
CA LYS A 63 9.80 9.52 9.75
C LYS A 63 10.97 8.94 8.94
N ASN A 64 11.12 7.62 8.90
CA ASN A 64 12.24 6.94 8.22
C ASN A 64 11.79 6.17 6.96
N ILE A 65 10.52 6.28 6.57
CA ILE A 65 9.99 5.79 5.29
C ILE A 65 9.46 6.97 4.50
N ARG A 66 10.03 7.21 3.33
CA ARG A 66 9.52 8.17 2.37
C ARG A 66 9.08 7.47 1.09
N ILE A 67 8.12 8.05 0.42
CA ILE A 67 7.54 7.52 -0.83
C ILE A 67 7.86 8.49 -1.95
N TYR A 68 8.41 7.99 -3.04
CA TYR A 68 8.63 8.74 -4.27
C TYR A 68 7.65 8.27 -5.34
N ASP A 69 6.84 9.18 -5.84
CA ASP A 69 5.90 8.93 -6.94
C ASP A 69 6.58 9.24 -8.28
N PRO A 70 6.97 8.22 -9.06
CA PRO A 70 7.68 8.43 -10.32
C PRO A 70 6.80 9.05 -11.40
N MET A 71 5.47 8.87 -11.34
CA MET A 71 4.54 9.45 -12.31
C MET A 71 4.40 10.96 -12.10
N LYS A 72 4.49 11.43 -10.86
CA LYS A 72 4.45 12.85 -10.49
C LYS A 72 5.82 13.46 -10.33
N ASN A 73 6.88 12.64 -10.42
CA ASN A 73 8.28 13.04 -10.22
C ASN A 73 8.50 13.81 -8.90
N LYS A 74 7.93 13.31 -7.79
CA LYS A 74 8.04 13.97 -6.49
C LYS A 74 7.99 13.01 -5.30
N PHE A 75 8.57 13.42 -4.18
CA PHE A 75 8.31 12.77 -2.90
C PHE A 75 6.94 13.13 -2.37
N ILE A 76 6.22 12.11 -1.89
CA ILE A 76 4.92 12.28 -1.23
C ILE A 76 5.16 12.86 0.16
N SER A 77 4.47 13.96 0.46
CA SER A 77 4.48 14.61 1.76
C SER A 77 3.30 14.17 2.62
N ASN A 78 3.36 14.50 3.92
CA ASN A 78 2.20 14.35 4.81
C ASN A 78 0.98 15.17 4.32
N GLU A 79 1.23 16.35 3.73
CA GLU A 79 0.19 17.18 3.13
C GLU A 79 -0.47 16.50 1.92
N ASP A 80 0.31 15.84 1.05
CA ASP A 80 -0.22 15.07 -0.07
C ASP A 80 -1.15 13.95 0.39
N ILE A 81 -0.77 13.25 1.47
CA ILE A 81 -1.58 12.18 2.07
C ILE A 81 -2.86 12.77 2.66
N ASN A 82 -2.74 13.87 3.38
CA ASN A 82 -3.90 14.56 3.96
C ASN A 82 -4.84 15.08 2.86
N ASN A 83 -4.32 15.66 1.78
CA ASN A 83 -5.13 16.09 0.64
C ASN A 83 -5.86 14.93 -0.04
N LYS A 84 -5.25 13.75 -0.08
CA LYS A 84 -5.83 12.56 -0.71
C LYS A 84 -6.86 11.86 0.18
N PHE A 85 -6.53 11.64 1.44
CA PHE A 85 -7.32 10.83 2.37
C PHE A 85 -8.06 11.66 3.44
N GLY A 86 -7.77 12.95 3.60
CA GLY A 86 -8.37 13.82 4.62
C GLY A 86 -7.90 13.53 6.04
N VAL A 87 -6.84 12.76 6.21
CA VAL A 87 -6.29 12.32 7.50
C VAL A 87 -4.76 12.27 7.45
N ASN A 88 -4.13 12.15 8.61
CA ASN A 88 -2.70 11.84 8.72
C ASN A 88 -2.41 10.38 8.31
N PRO A 89 -1.15 10.03 7.97
CA PRO A 89 -0.76 8.71 7.50
C PRO A 89 -1.15 7.54 8.40
N ASP A 90 -1.11 7.73 9.70
CA ASP A 90 -1.49 6.75 10.74
C ASP A 90 -2.97 6.33 10.71
N LYS A 91 -3.82 7.12 10.01
CA LYS A 91 -5.27 6.88 9.90
C LYS A 91 -5.72 6.48 8.49
N VAL A 92 -4.79 6.35 7.54
CA VAL A 92 -5.12 6.02 6.15
C VAL A 92 -5.87 4.70 6.05
N ILE A 93 -5.41 3.67 6.78
CA ILE A 93 -6.06 2.34 6.82
C ILE A 93 -7.53 2.45 7.25
N ASP A 94 -7.82 3.24 8.27
CA ASP A 94 -9.19 3.40 8.79
C ASP A 94 -10.11 4.11 7.79
N VAL A 95 -9.59 5.07 7.04
CA VAL A 95 -10.34 5.75 5.97
C VAL A 95 -10.60 4.78 4.82
N GLN A 96 -9.60 4.02 4.38
CA GLN A 96 -9.74 3.02 3.32
C GLN A 96 -10.71 1.89 3.72
N ALA A 97 -10.71 1.49 4.98
CA ALA A 97 -11.64 0.49 5.51
C ALA A 97 -13.11 0.91 5.45
N LEU A 98 -13.38 2.20 5.53
CA LEU A 98 -14.74 2.75 5.45
C LEU A 98 -15.14 3.10 4.02
N ALA A 99 -14.21 3.61 3.24
CA ALA A 99 -14.48 4.03 1.87
C ALA A 99 -14.62 2.82 0.95
N ASP A 100 -15.67 2.84 0.14
CA ASP A 100 -15.85 1.86 -0.94
C ASP A 100 -14.77 2.07 -2.00
N ASP A 101 -14.03 1.02 -2.33
CA ASP A 101 -13.02 1.02 -3.40
C ASP A 101 -13.26 -0.15 -4.37
N SER A 102 -13.97 0.16 -5.44
CA SER A 102 -14.31 -0.83 -6.46
C SER A 102 -13.10 -1.27 -7.30
N SER A 103 -12.00 -0.50 -7.33
CA SER A 103 -10.80 -0.87 -8.07
C SER A 103 -10.08 -2.06 -7.43
N ASP A 104 -10.10 -2.14 -6.12
CA ASP A 104 -9.39 -3.17 -5.34
C ASP A 104 -10.34 -4.19 -4.69
N ASN A 105 -11.63 -4.18 -5.12
CA ASN A 105 -12.69 -5.03 -4.54
C ASN A 105 -12.83 -4.90 -3.01
N VAL A 106 -12.50 -3.73 -2.46
CA VAL A 106 -12.69 -3.45 -1.04
C VAL A 106 -14.13 -2.98 -0.84
N PRO A 107 -14.97 -3.75 -0.09
CA PRO A 107 -16.40 -3.47 -0.02
C PRO A 107 -16.74 -2.17 0.70
N GLY A 108 -15.90 -1.70 1.62
CA GLY A 108 -16.16 -0.51 2.40
C GLY A 108 -17.54 -0.50 3.07
N VAL A 109 -18.03 0.67 3.36
CA VAL A 109 -19.41 0.91 3.82
C VAL A 109 -20.18 1.63 2.71
N PRO A 110 -21.25 1.03 2.17
CA PRO A 110 -21.99 1.61 1.03
C PRO A 110 -22.38 3.08 1.26
N GLY A 111 -22.03 3.94 0.29
CA GLY A 111 -22.32 5.37 0.34
C GLY A 111 -21.43 6.18 1.27
N ILE A 112 -20.35 5.59 1.81
CA ILE A 112 -19.30 6.30 2.53
C ILE A 112 -18.07 6.39 1.61
N GLY A 113 -17.88 7.55 0.99
CA GLY A 113 -16.65 7.85 0.25
C GLY A 113 -15.56 8.40 1.15
N VAL A 114 -14.35 8.58 0.60
CA VAL A 114 -13.14 9.02 1.32
C VAL A 114 -13.38 10.25 2.19
N LYS A 115 -14.07 11.28 1.69
CA LYS A 115 -14.35 12.50 2.45
C LYS A 115 -15.17 12.24 3.72
N THR A 116 -16.24 11.46 3.59
CA THR A 116 -17.10 11.11 4.75
C THR A 116 -16.37 10.19 5.72
N ALA A 117 -15.58 9.24 5.21
CA ALA A 117 -14.73 8.38 6.02
C ALA A 117 -13.73 9.21 6.83
N ALA A 118 -13.05 10.16 6.19
CA ALA A 118 -12.12 11.07 6.87
C ALA A 118 -12.78 11.90 7.97
N GLU A 119 -13.96 12.48 7.72
CA GLU A 119 -14.74 13.21 8.72
C GLU A 119 -14.99 12.33 9.96
N LEU A 120 -15.45 11.09 9.74
CA LEU A 120 -15.74 10.15 10.82
C LEU A 120 -14.47 9.74 11.58
N ILE A 121 -13.41 9.40 10.88
CA ILE A 121 -12.15 8.99 11.52
C ILE A 121 -11.49 10.15 12.27
N ASN A 122 -11.54 11.37 11.74
CA ASN A 122 -11.05 12.54 12.48
C ASN A 122 -11.89 12.81 13.74
N GLN A 123 -13.21 12.59 13.70
CA GLN A 123 -14.09 12.79 14.84
C GLN A 123 -13.93 11.71 15.92
N TYR A 124 -13.82 10.46 15.53
CA TYR A 124 -13.82 9.30 16.46
C TYR A 124 -12.43 8.73 16.73
N GLY A 125 -11.41 9.13 15.95
CA GLY A 125 -10.01 8.73 16.13
C GLY A 125 -9.61 7.47 15.40
N SER A 126 -10.45 6.42 15.40
CA SER A 126 -10.20 5.15 14.69
C SER A 126 -11.50 4.48 14.28
N LEU A 127 -11.41 3.46 13.40
CA LEU A 127 -12.56 2.64 13.00
C LEU A 127 -13.20 1.96 14.22
N GLU A 128 -12.41 1.37 15.10
CA GLU A 128 -12.91 0.67 16.29
C GLU A 128 -13.68 1.61 17.21
N ASN A 129 -13.17 2.81 17.43
CA ASN A 129 -13.85 3.81 18.24
C ASN A 129 -15.12 4.33 17.56
N LEU A 130 -15.12 4.49 16.25
CA LEU A 130 -16.30 4.84 15.46
C LEU A 130 -17.39 3.77 15.65
N LEU A 131 -17.04 2.49 15.45
CA LEU A 131 -17.99 1.38 15.57
C LEU A 131 -18.59 1.29 16.99
N LYS A 132 -17.80 1.50 18.03
CA LYS A 132 -18.29 1.56 19.42
C LYS A 132 -19.23 2.74 19.69
N ASN A 133 -19.16 3.80 18.89
CA ASN A 133 -19.89 5.03 19.11
C ASN A 133 -20.91 5.35 18.00
N ILE A 134 -21.29 4.37 17.19
CA ILE A 134 -22.23 4.58 16.06
C ILE A 134 -23.51 5.29 16.52
N ASN A 135 -24.04 4.96 17.69
CA ASN A 135 -25.25 5.56 18.24
C ASN A 135 -25.14 7.07 18.49
N LYS A 136 -23.93 7.64 18.57
CA LYS A 136 -23.69 9.07 18.72
C LYS A 136 -23.71 9.85 17.41
N ILE A 137 -23.80 9.16 16.27
CA ILE A 137 -23.86 9.78 14.94
C ILE A 137 -25.22 10.44 14.78
N LYS A 138 -25.21 11.76 14.57
CA LYS A 138 -26.45 12.57 14.46
C LYS A 138 -27.29 12.23 13.22
N GLN A 139 -26.65 11.91 12.10
CA GLN A 139 -27.31 11.62 10.82
C GLN A 139 -27.88 10.20 10.84
N ASN A 140 -29.22 10.06 10.89
CA ASN A 140 -29.89 8.77 10.99
C ASN A 140 -29.50 7.80 9.88
N LYS A 141 -29.54 8.23 8.62
CA LYS A 141 -29.18 7.37 7.47
C LYS A 141 -27.75 6.84 7.58
N ARG A 142 -26.78 7.71 7.96
CA ARG A 142 -25.38 7.31 8.12
C ARG A 142 -25.21 6.31 9.27
N ARG A 143 -25.90 6.56 10.38
CA ARG A 143 -25.90 5.67 11.56
C ARG A 143 -26.45 4.28 11.21
N GLU A 144 -27.59 4.22 10.52
CA GLU A 144 -28.21 2.98 10.07
C GLU A 144 -27.30 2.21 9.09
N THR A 145 -26.75 2.91 8.11
CA THR A 145 -25.81 2.29 7.13
C THR A 145 -24.59 1.69 7.83
N LEU A 146 -23.98 2.40 8.76
CA LEU A 146 -22.84 1.89 9.54
C LEU A 146 -23.24 0.70 10.40
N ASN A 147 -24.38 0.74 11.09
CA ASN A 147 -24.87 -0.38 11.88
C ASN A 147 -25.05 -1.65 11.05
N LEU A 148 -25.60 -1.54 9.86
CA LEU A 148 -25.86 -2.67 8.96
C LEU A 148 -24.60 -3.23 8.28
N ASN A 149 -23.51 -2.46 8.25
CA ASN A 149 -22.31 -2.81 7.50
C ASN A 149 -21.01 -2.82 8.36
N GLN A 150 -21.14 -3.01 9.68
CA GLN A 150 -19.96 -3.07 10.55
C GLN A 150 -18.98 -4.18 10.12
N ASP A 151 -19.52 -5.37 9.80
CA ASP A 151 -18.69 -6.50 9.36
C ASP A 151 -17.94 -6.20 8.07
N LYS A 152 -18.58 -5.48 7.14
CA LYS A 152 -17.90 -5.05 5.91
C LYS A 152 -16.73 -4.11 6.21
N ALA A 153 -16.92 -3.13 7.09
CA ALA A 153 -15.84 -2.23 7.49
C ALA A 153 -14.67 -2.97 8.15
N ILE A 154 -14.97 -3.97 9.00
CA ILE A 154 -13.95 -4.80 9.65
C ILE A 154 -13.20 -5.67 8.63
N ILE A 155 -13.93 -6.29 7.69
CA ILE A 155 -13.32 -7.07 6.61
C ILE A 155 -12.48 -6.17 5.72
N SER A 156 -13.01 -5.01 5.32
CA SER A 156 -12.26 -4.03 4.51
C SER A 156 -10.97 -3.60 5.20
N LYS A 157 -11.00 -3.33 6.52
CA LYS A 157 -9.78 -3.00 7.27
C LYS A 157 -8.73 -4.11 7.16
N LYS A 158 -9.15 -5.37 7.24
CA LYS A 158 -8.23 -6.51 7.09
C LYS A 158 -7.65 -6.59 5.66
N LEU A 159 -8.47 -6.30 4.64
CA LEU A 159 -8.06 -6.35 3.25
C LEU A 159 -7.07 -5.24 2.89
N VAL A 160 -7.32 -4.01 3.35
CA VAL A 160 -6.45 -2.86 3.02
C VAL A 160 -5.20 -2.77 3.91
N THR A 161 -5.14 -3.52 5.00
CA THR A 161 -3.96 -3.49 5.89
C THR A 161 -2.86 -4.38 5.35
N LEU A 162 -1.76 -3.78 4.94
CA LEU A 162 -0.60 -4.49 4.44
C LEU A 162 0.03 -5.38 5.52
N LYS A 163 0.37 -6.59 5.12
CA LYS A 163 1.05 -7.56 5.98
C LYS A 163 2.51 -7.19 6.15
N LYS A 164 2.99 -7.17 7.39
CA LYS A 164 4.35 -6.73 7.76
C LYS A 164 5.23 -7.84 8.32
N ASP A 165 4.70 -9.06 8.33
CA ASP A 165 5.30 -10.26 8.89
C ASP A 165 5.28 -11.44 7.90
N VAL A 166 5.42 -11.13 6.61
CA VAL A 166 5.54 -12.15 5.56
C VAL A 166 6.77 -13.02 5.82
N PRO A 167 6.70 -14.36 5.70
CA PRO A 167 7.81 -15.26 5.97
C PRO A 167 8.85 -15.22 4.83
N VAL A 168 9.49 -14.06 4.67
CA VAL A 168 10.54 -13.84 3.68
C VAL A 168 11.82 -14.58 4.07
N LYS A 169 12.50 -15.15 3.08
CA LYS A 169 13.73 -15.93 3.29
C LYS A 169 15.00 -15.11 3.04
N ASN A 170 14.92 -14.14 2.15
CA ASN A 170 16.05 -13.33 1.75
C ASN A 170 16.40 -12.31 2.84
N GLN A 171 17.68 -12.21 3.16
CA GLN A 171 18.18 -11.18 4.08
C GLN A 171 18.38 -9.86 3.35
N ILE A 172 18.28 -8.75 4.08
CA ILE A 172 18.47 -7.39 3.52
C ILE A 172 19.83 -7.24 2.84
N SER A 173 20.88 -7.87 3.39
CA SER A 173 22.22 -7.89 2.80
C SER A 173 22.30 -8.50 1.40
N GLU A 174 21.34 -9.33 1.00
CA GLU A 174 21.28 -9.90 -0.35
C GLU A 174 20.82 -8.88 -1.40
N PHE A 175 20.25 -7.75 -0.96
CA PHE A 175 19.72 -6.69 -1.82
C PHE A 175 20.73 -5.59 -2.11
N GLU A 176 21.98 -5.79 -1.73
CA GLU A 176 23.05 -4.88 -2.10
C GLU A 176 23.15 -4.75 -3.61
N LEU A 177 23.18 -3.50 -4.09
CA LEU A 177 23.26 -3.21 -5.52
C LEU A 177 24.62 -3.67 -6.05
N LYS A 178 24.59 -4.58 -7.04
CA LYS A 178 25.77 -5.12 -7.70
C LYS A 178 26.02 -4.42 -9.03
N GLU A 179 27.27 -4.43 -9.47
CA GLU A 179 27.61 -3.95 -10.80
C GLU A 179 26.88 -4.73 -11.90
N ILE A 180 26.54 -4.04 -12.98
CA ILE A 180 25.88 -4.63 -14.13
C ILE A 180 26.86 -5.51 -14.91
N ASP A 181 26.50 -6.77 -15.12
CA ASP A 181 27.23 -7.64 -16.07
C ASP A 181 26.86 -7.22 -17.50
N LYS A 182 27.77 -6.45 -18.12
CA LYS A 182 27.56 -5.90 -19.46
C LYS A 182 27.31 -7.00 -20.51
N ASN A 183 27.94 -8.17 -20.39
CA ASN A 183 27.77 -9.25 -21.35
C ASN A 183 26.37 -9.86 -21.26
N LYS A 184 25.86 -10.09 -20.04
CA LYS A 184 24.49 -10.55 -19.82
C LYS A 184 23.47 -9.55 -20.32
N LEU A 185 23.67 -8.26 -20.02
CA LEU A 185 22.79 -7.20 -20.47
C LEU A 185 22.77 -7.10 -22.01
N TYR A 186 23.94 -7.12 -22.67
CA TYR A 186 24.00 -7.07 -24.13
C TYR A 186 23.36 -8.30 -24.79
N ASN A 187 23.54 -9.50 -24.23
CA ASN A 187 22.88 -10.69 -24.76
C ASN A 187 21.36 -10.57 -24.64
N PHE A 188 20.85 -10.15 -23.49
CA PHE A 188 19.42 -9.91 -23.31
C PHE A 188 18.87 -8.89 -24.33
N LEU A 189 19.56 -7.74 -24.52
CA LEU A 189 19.13 -6.71 -25.47
C LEU A 189 19.17 -7.13 -26.93
N ARG A 190 19.97 -8.16 -27.27
CA ARG A 190 20.00 -8.72 -28.64
C ARG A 190 18.89 -9.75 -28.89
N GLU A 191 18.35 -10.36 -27.83
CA GLU A 191 17.23 -11.30 -27.89
C GLU A 191 15.88 -10.61 -27.97
N MET A 192 15.79 -9.31 -27.61
CA MET A 192 14.59 -8.44 -27.65
C MET A 192 14.37 -7.88 -29.08
#